data_ab9760500994de370d3727834917ce63
#
_entry.id   ab9760500994de370d3727834917ce63
#
_cell.length_a   1.000
_cell.length_b   1.000
_cell.length_c   1.000
_cell.angle_alpha   90.00
_cell.angle_beta   90.00
_cell.angle_gamma   90.00
#
_symmetry.space_group_name_H-M   'P 1'
#
loop_
_entity.id
_entity.type
_entity.pdbx_description
1 polymer ?
#
loop_
_entity_poly.entity_id
_entity_poly.type
_entity_poly.pdbx_seq_one_letter_code
_entity_poly.pdbx_strand_id
1 'polypeptide(L)'
;IPSIIDNVDANASAYIMNAIFFNGTWADKFSKSQTKNENFRGYTRDITMVPMMHKSDKLLYWENDMYAAVRIPYGNGSYTMTVMLPNEGRSIDEMLKTMENADLTAWRKDAEQCIVDLKLPRFTTEADVTLNNIISELGAANIFSSNADFTNIAKTNMFVSQMFQKAKIEVSEEGTKAAAVTAAIMTMSALPTEEPKHVTFHANRPFVYMITEANTNAITLEELAEQCVV
;
A
#
# COMPACT_ATOMS: atom_id res chain seq x y z
N ILE A 1 -3.07 -4.12 -16.02
CA ILE A 1 -3.47 -2.78 -16.54
C ILE A 1 -3.75 -2.97 -18.03
N PRO A 2 -5.02 -2.98 -18.48
CA PRO A 2 -5.36 -3.29 -19.88
C PRO A 2 -5.06 -2.11 -20.85
N SER A 3 -5.13 -0.87 -20.38
CA SER A 3 -4.77 0.32 -21.15
C SER A 3 -4.11 1.35 -20.23
N ILE A 4 -3.07 2.02 -20.73
CA ILE A 4 -2.40 3.09 -20.00
C ILE A 4 -2.89 4.45 -20.49
N ILE A 5 -3.21 4.59 -21.77
CA ILE A 5 -3.83 5.79 -22.38
C ILE A 5 -5.08 5.34 -23.12
N ASP A 6 -6.21 5.98 -22.83
CA ASP A 6 -7.46 5.70 -23.53
C ASP A 6 -7.63 6.59 -24.78
N ASN A 7 -7.09 7.82 -24.74
CA ASN A 7 -7.12 8.74 -25.88
C ASN A 7 -5.79 9.51 -25.99
N VAL A 8 -5.19 9.49 -27.18
CA VAL A 8 -3.98 10.27 -27.50
C VAL A 8 -4.43 11.58 -28.13
N ASP A 9 -4.08 12.72 -27.51
CA ASP A 9 -4.27 14.02 -28.13
C ASP A 9 -3.29 14.19 -29.28
N ALA A 10 -3.83 14.49 -30.49
CA ALA A 10 -3.02 14.71 -31.69
C ALA A 10 -2.06 15.92 -31.56
N ASN A 11 -2.31 16.85 -30.64
CA ASN A 11 -1.49 18.01 -30.38
C ASN A 11 -0.49 17.79 -29.23
N ALA A 12 -0.51 16.63 -28.58
CA ALA A 12 0.41 16.34 -27.50
C ALA A 12 1.84 16.15 -28.04
N SER A 13 2.81 16.74 -27.34
CA SER A 13 4.21 16.65 -27.70
C SER A 13 4.86 15.38 -27.15
N ALA A 14 4.64 15.09 -25.88
CA ALA A 14 5.15 13.87 -25.23
C ALA A 14 4.28 13.46 -24.04
N TYR A 15 4.19 12.16 -23.79
CA TYR A 15 3.62 11.58 -22.59
C TYR A 15 4.70 10.86 -21.78
N ILE A 16 4.68 11.04 -20.46
CA ILE A 16 5.48 10.22 -19.55
C ILE A 16 4.50 9.37 -18.74
N MET A 17 4.72 8.06 -18.77
CA MET A 17 3.84 7.09 -18.15
C MET A 17 4.63 6.19 -17.23
N ASN A 18 4.10 5.98 -16.03
CA ASN A 18 4.58 4.98 -15.09
C ASN A 18 3.46 3.97 -14.79
N ALA A 19 3.77 2.70 -14.82
CA ALA A 19 2.84 1.64 -14.44
C ALA A 19 3.47 0.82 -13.32
N ILE A 20 2.83 0.82 -12.15
CA ILE A 20 3.28 0.06 -10.99
C ILE A 20 2.42 -1.19 -10.84
N PHE A 21 3.08 -2.33 -10.78
CA PHE A 21 2.46 -3.60 -10.48
C PHE A 21 3.32 -4.33 -9.45
N PHE A 22 2.74 -4.69 -8.33
CA PHE A 22 3.41 -5.49 -7.31
C PHE A 22 2.84 -6.91 -7.29
N ASN A 23 3.72 -7.90 -7.25
CA ASN A 23 3.38 -9.32 -7.17
C ASN A 23 4.24 -9.99 -6.10
N GLY A 24 3.65 -10.34 -4.99
CA GLY A 24 4.33 -10.96 -3.84
C GLY A 24 3.42 -11.95 -3.11
N THR A 25 3.92 -13.13 -2.81
CA THR A 25 3.25 -14.11 -1.96
C THR A 25 3.51 -13.78 -0.50
N TRP A 26 2.51 -13.87 0.38
CA TRP A 26 2.74 -13.71 1.82
C TRP A 26 3.80 -14.69 2.32
N ALA A 27 4.63 -14.28 3.26
CA ALA A 27 5.59 -15.17 3.94
C ALA A 27 4.83 -16.29 4.68
N ASP A 28 3.75 -15.92 5.36
CA ASP A 28 2.77 -16.86 5.91
C ASP A 28 1.37 -16.50 5.37
N LYS A 29 0.77 -17.43 4.62
CA LYS A 29 -0.48 -17.22 3.89
C LYS A 29 -1.68 -17.25 4.81
N PHE A 30 -2.74 -16.52 4.41
CA PHE A 30 -4.05 -16.73 5.04
C PHE A 30 -4.67 -18.04 4.56
N SER A 31 -5.41 -18.71 5.45
CA SER A 31 -6.18 -19.89 5.08
C SER A 31 -7.52 -19.50 4.45
N LYS A 32 -7.78 -19.98 3.23
CA LYS A 32 -9.05 -19.74 2.55
C LYS A 32 -10.27 -20.22 3.35
N SER A 33 -10.10 -21.27 4.18
CA SER A 33 -11.16 -21.78 5.03
C SER A 33 -11.51 -20.84 6.20
N GLN A 34 -10.62 -19.92 6.54
CA GLN A 34 -10.83 -18.92 7.59
C GLN A 34 -11.34 -17.58 7.06
N THR A 35 -11.36 -17.38 5.73
CA THR A 35 -11.96 -16.21 5.10
C THR A 35 -13.48 -16.31 5.19
N LYS A 36 -14.11 -15.29 5.78
CA LYS A 36 -15.57 -15.19 5.96
C LYS A 36 -16.06 -13.83 5.48
N ASN A 37 -17.31 -13.78 5.02
CA ASN A 37 -17.92 -12.50 4.74
C ASN A 37 -18.24 -11.78 6.04
N GLU A 38 -17.64 -10.61 6.23
CA GLU A 38 -17.83 -9.74 7.40
C GLU A 38 -18.12 -8.30 6.96
N ASN A 39 -18.66 -7.51 7.89
CA ASN A 39 -18.98 -6.11 7.64
C ASN A 39 -17.70 -5.28 7.51
N PHE A 40 -17.61 -4.49 6.46
CA PHE A 40 -16.65 -3.41 6.29
C PHE A 40 -17.40 -2.08 6.26
N ARG A 41 -16.98 -1.13 7.08
CA ARG A 41 -17.54 0.23 7.11
C ARG A 41 -16.73 1.11 6.19
N GLY A 42 -17.24 1.44 5.01
CA GLY A 42 -16.61 2.33 4.05
C GLY A 42 -16.46 3.78 4.54
N TYR A 43 -15.82 4.61 3.73
CA TYR A 43 -15.57 6.03 4.01
C TYR A 43 -16.88 6.81 4.24
N THR A 44 -17.90 6.56 3.45
CA THR A 44 -19.25 7.14 3.56
C THR A 44 -20.07 6.55 4.72
N ARG A 45 -19.47 5.65 5.52
CA ARG A 45 -20.09 4.88 6.61
C ARG A 45 -21.10 3.82 6.16
N ASP A 46 -21.19 3.56 4.88
CA ASP A 46 -21.95 2.44 4.34
C ASP A 46 -21.30 1.12 4.77
N ILE A 47 -22.13 0.14 5.09
CA ILE A 47 -21.67 -1.18 5.50
C ILE A 47 -21.79 -2.11 4.30
N THR A 48 -20.64 -2.66 3.89
CA THR A 48 -20.55 -3.62 2.80
C THR A 48 -20.02 -4.96 3.35
N MET A 49 -20.57 -6.07 2.85
CA MET A 49 -20.06 -7.40 3.17
C MET A 49 -18.87 -7.70 2.28
N VAL A 50 -17.71 -7.96 2.89
CA VAL A 50 -16.46 -8.26 2.17
C VAL A 50 -15.86 -9.58 2.64
N PRO A 51 -15.14 -10.32 1.78
CA PRO A 51 -14.36 -11.47 2.20
C PRO A 51 -13.24 -11.03 3.13
N MET A 52 -13.39 -11.26 4.41
CA MET A 52 -12.43 -10.91 5.45
C MET A 52 -11.52 -12.11 5.72
N MET A 53 -10.27 -11.98 5.34
CA MET A 53 -9.21 -12.96 5.61
C MET A 53 -8.82 -12.89 7.07
N HIS A 54 -8.54 -14.03 7.70
CA HIS A 54 -8.21 -14.10 9.12
C HIS A 54 -7.01 -15.02 9.37
N LYS A 55 -6.10 -14.59 10.23
CA LYS A 55 -5.03 -15.41 10.81
C LYS A 55 -4.58 -14.84 12.16
N SER A 56 -3.99 -15.70 12.99
CA SER A 56 -3.20 -15.29 14.15
C SER A 56 -1.72 -15.54 13.83
N ASP A 57 -0.90 -14.51 13.92
CA ASP A 57 0.50 -14.59 13.50
C ASP A 57 1.40 -13.69 14.36
N LYS A 58 2.69 -14.01 14.42
CA LYS A 58 3.69 -13.21 15.12
C LYS A 58 4.21 -12.12 14.20
N LEU A 59 3.67 -10.90 14.35
CA LEU A 59 3.95 -9.76 13.49
C LEU A 59 4.52 -8.58 14.28
N LEU A 60 5.21 -7.67 13.59
CA LEU A 60 5.54 -6.36 14.14
C LEU A 60 4.27 -5.52 14.22
N TYR A 61 4.01 -5.00 15.41
CA TYR A 61 2.86 -4.18 15.74
C TYR A 61 3.29 -2.92 16.47
N TRP A 62 2.58 -1.84 16.23
CA TRP A 62 2.75 -0.55 16.90
C TRP A 62 1.42 0.18 16.99
N GLU A 63 1.23 0.97 18.02
CA GLU A 63 0.04 1.78 18.22
C GLU A 63 0.34 3.10 18.91
N ASN A 64 -0.46 4.12 18.63
CA ASN A 64 -0.54 5.37 19.38
C ASN A 64 -2.00 5.77 19.58
N ASP A 65 -2.26 7.01 20.06
CA ASP A 65 -3.63 7.50 20.31
C ASP A 65 -4.47 7.70 19.02
N MET A 66 -3.85 7.69 17.83
CA MET A 66 -4.49 7.96 16.55
C MET A 66 -4.72 6.71 15.73
N TYR A 67 -3.72 5.84 15.61
CA TYR A 67 -3.79 4.64 14.77
C TYR A 67 -2.88 3.53 15.26
N ALA A 68 -3.18 2.33 14.83
CA ALA A 68 -2.31 1.17 14.96
C ALA A 68 -1.72 0.79 13.59
N ALA A 69 -0.53 0.17 13.61
CA ALA A 69 0.15 -0.33 12.43
C ALA A 69 0.59 -1.78 12.61
N VAL A 70 0.43 -2.58 11.55
CA VAL A 70 0.92 -3.96 11.50
C VAL A 70 1.73 -4.17 10.24
N ARG A 71 2.79 -4.97 10.33
CA ARG A 71 3.69 -5.27 9.23
C ARG A 71 3.59 -6.73 8.82
N ILE A 72 3.19 -6.98 7.58
CA ILE A 72 2.94 -8.30 7.02
C ILE A 72 4.01 -8.58 5.96
N PRO A 73 4.91 -9.56 6.19
CA PRO A 73 6.00 -9.83 5.27
C PRO A 73 5.54 -10.61 4.03
N TYR A 74 6.18 -10.33 2.89
CA TYR A 74 6.10 -11.13 1.68
C TYR A 74 7.30 -12.06 1.55
N GLY A 75 7.08 -13.29 1.07
CA GLY A 75 8.10 -14.26 0.72
C GLY A 75 9.20 -14.41 1.78
N ASN A 76 10.39 -13.99 1.45
CA ASN A 76 11.56 -14.04 2.35
C ASN A 76 11.68 -12.80 3.26
N GLY A 77 10.71 -11.92 3.27
CA GLY A 77 10.73 -10.70 4.07
C GLY A 77 11.42 -9.49 3.42
N SER A 78 11.93 -9.62 2.17
CA SER A 78 12.55 -8.48 1.47
C SER A 78 11.55 -7.37 1.17
N TYR A 79 10.28 -7.68 1.03
CA TYR A 79 9.18 -6.73 0.94
C TYR A 79 8.16 -6.98 2.04
N THR A 80 7.51 -5.91 2.46
CA THR A 80 6.48 -5.98 3.49
C THR A 80 5.33 -5.04 3.17
N MET A 81 4.10 -5.49 3.44
CA MET A 81 2.94 -4.59 3.53
C MET A 81 2.82 -4.09 4.96
N THR A 82 2.79 -2.79 5.13
CA THR A 82 2.37 -2.14 6.37
C THR A 82 0.94 -1.70 6.21
N VAL A 83 0.07 -2.10 7.12
CA VAL A 83 -1.32 -1.64 7.18
C VAL A 83 -1.47 -0.75 8.40
N MET A 84 -2.01 0.46 8.19
CA MET A 84 -2.24 1.47 9.23
C MET A 84 -3.73 1.73 9.33
N LEU A 85 -4.28 1.50 10.51
CA LEU A 85 -5.71 1.53 10.78
C LEU A 85 -6.01 2.60 11.83
N PRO A 86 -6.87 3.61 11.56
CA PRO A 86 -7.29 4.55 12.60
C PRO A 86 -7.89 3.82 13.80
N ASN A 87 -7.62 4.27 15.01
CA ASN A 87 -8.21 3.71 16.21
C ASN A 87 -9.74 3.90 16.21
N GLU A 88 -10.45 3.13 17.01
CA GLU A 88 -11.90 3.28 17.12
C GLU A 88 -12.28 4.68 17.57
N GLY A 89 -13.24 5.27 16.88
CA GLY A 89 -13.67 6.65 17.11
C GLY A 89 -12.82 7.73 16.42
N ARG A 90 -11.70 7.36 15.77
CA ARG A 90 -10.91 8.25 14.92
C ARG A 90 -11.33 8.12 13.47
N SER A 91 -11.26 9.22 12.72
CA SER A 91 -11.50 9.19 11.28
C SER A 91 -10.19 8.96 10.51
N ILE A 92 -10.32 8.44 9.28
CA ILE A 92 -9.18 8.30 8.37
C ILE A 92 -8.60 9.68 8.01
N ASP A 93 -9.44 10.71 7.88
CA ASP A 93 -8.98 12.08 7.58
C ASP A 93 -8.14 12.70 8.70
N GLU A 94 -8.51 12.44 9.97
CA GLU A 94 -7.69 12.85 11.12
C GLU A 94 -6.34 12.15 11.10
N MET A 95 -6.32 10.85 10.80
CA MET A 95 -5.10 10.07 10.69
C MET A 95 -4.21 10.61 9.55
N LEU A 96 -4.75 10.81 8.34
CA LEU A 96 -4.01 11.33 7.19
C LEU A 96 -3.36 12.68 7.49
N LYS A 97 -4.06 13.60 8.14
CA LYS A 97 -3.50 14.89 8.56
C LYS A 97 -2.29 14.76 9.49
N THR A 98 -2.27 13.74 10.36
CA THR A 98 -1.11 13.50 11.22
C THR A 98 0.06 12.89 10.46
N MET A 99 -0.22 12.27 9.30
CA MET A 99 0.79 11.62 8.47
C MET A 99 1.43 12.55 7.44
N GLU A 100 0.81 13.68 7.06
CA GLU A 100 1.27 14.59 6.01
C GLU A 100 2.74 15.02 6.12
N ASN A 101 3.26 15.20 7.36
CA ASN A 101 4.63 15.61 7.61
C ASN A 101 5.40 14.60 8.46
N ALA A 102 4.86 13.39 8.63
CA ALA A 102 5.47 12.35 9.45
C ALA A 102 6.42 11.47 8.63
N ASP A 103 7.49 11.01 9.26
CA ASP A 103 8.25 9.88 8.73
C ASP A 103 7.40 8.62 8.91
N LEU A 104 6.77 8.17 7.83
CA LEU A 104 5.87 7.00 7.81
C LEU A 104 6.57 5.69 8.17
N THR A 105 7.88 5.72 8.37
CA THR A 105 8.67 4.56 8.76
C THR A 105 9.23 4.65 10.17
N ALA A 106 9.13 5.81 10.83
CA ALA A 106 9.72 6.08 12.15
C ALA A 106 9.18 5.14 13.25
N TRP A 107 7.88 4.79 13.19
CA TRP A 107 7.23 3.89 14.14
C TRP A 107 7.89 2.50 14.27
N ARG A 108 8.65 2.08 13.25
CA ARG A 108 9.33 0.77 13.23
C ARG A 108 10.36 0.61 14.33
N LYS A 109 10.93 1.71 14.83
CA LYS A 109 11.92 1.70 15.91
C LYS A 109 11.30 1.29 17.24
N ASP A 110 10.01 1.62 17.41
CA ASP A 110 9.24 1.40 18.62
C ASP A 110 8.27 0.24 18.47
N ALA A 111 8.25 -0.43 17.30
CA ALA A 111 7.39 -1.57 17.03
C ALA A 111 7.85 -2.82 17.78
N GLU A 112 6.91 -3.54 18.34
CA GLU A 112 7.14 -4.78 19.10
C GLU A 112 6.64 -6.00 18.33
N GLN A 113 7.23 -7.16 18.58
CA GLN A 113 6.70 -8.42 18.09
C GLN A 113 5.54 -8.88 18.96
N CYS A 114 4.33 -8.87 18.41
CA CYS A 114 3.11 -9.31 19.06
C CYS A 114 2.52 -10.54 18.39
N ILE A 115 1.72 -11.32 19.11
CA ILE A 115 0.76 -12.26 18.50
C ILE A 115 -0.46 -11.45 18.08
N VAL A 116 -0.61 -11.25 16.79
CA VAL A 116 -1.66 -10.40 16.21
C VAL A 116 -2.81 -11.26 15.72
N ASP A 117 -4.01 -11.09 16.30
CA ASP A 117 -5.25 -11.57 15.71
C ASP A 117 -5.62 -10.62 14.56
N LEU A 118 -5.20 -11.01 13.36
CA LEU A 118 -5.24 -10.19 12.15
C LEU A 118 -6.45 -10.51 11.29
N LYS A 119 -7.26 -9.48 11.02
CA LYS A 119 -8.25 -9.51 9.95
C LYS A 119 -7.93 -8.45 8.91
N LEU A 120 -7.83 -8.90 7.65
CA LEU A 120 -7.58 -8.04 6.50
C LEU A 120 -8.58 -8.41 5.39
N PRO A 121 -9.33 -7.47 4.81
CA PRO A 121 -10.22 -7.79 3.70
C PRO A 121 -9.43 -8.23 2.48
N ARG A 122 -10.02 -9.09 1.65
CA ARG A 122 -9.59 -9.24 0.26
C ARG A 122 -10.00 -7.97 -0.47
N PHE A 123 -9.10 -7.35 -1.22
CA PHE A 123 -9.40 -6.11 -1.92
C PHE A 123 -8.58 -5.95 -3.19
N THR A 124 -9.08 -5.09 -4.06
CA THR A 124 -8.37 -4.59 -5.24
C THR A 124 -8.43 -3.08 -5.19
N THR A 125 -7.29 -2.42 -5.38
CA THR A 125 -7.24 -0.98 -5.61
C THR A 125 -6.58 -0.68 -6.95
N GLU A 126 -7.08 0.37 -7.61
CA GLU A 126 -6.53 0.91 -8.84
C GLU A 126 -6.38 2.42 -8.66
N ALA A 127 -5.16 2.92 -8.84
CA ALA A 127 -4.86 4.34 -8.84
C ALA A 127 -4.53 4.81 -10.25
N ASP A 128 -5.09 5.96 -10.62
CA ASP A 128 -4.80 6.67 -11.86
C ASP A 128 -4.53 8.14 -11.50
N VAL A 129 -3.26 8.49 -11.39
CA VAL A 129 -2.83 9.79 -10.89
C VAL A 129 -2.16 10.59 -11.98
N THR A 130 -2.70 11.79 -12.26
CA THR A 130 -2.04 12.78 -13.10
C THR A 130 -1.00 13.53 -12.27
N LEU A 131 0.26 13.45 -12.68
CA LEU A 131 1.41 13.95 -11.92
C LEU A 131 1.81 15.39 -12.28
N ASN A 132 1.21 16.03 -13.31
CA ASN A 132 1.61 17.35 -13.79
C ASN A 132 1.70 18.39 -12.67
N ASN A 133 0.65 18.52 -11.86
CA ASN A 133 0.61 19.49 -10.76
C ASN A 133 1.63 19.15 -9.67
N ILE A 134 1.70 17.89 -9.26
CA ILE A 134 2.61 17.41 -8.22
C ILE A 134 4.07 17.71 -8.62
N ILE A 135 4.46 17.36 -9.84
CA ILE A 135 5.81 17.58 -10.35
C ILE A 135 6.11 19.08 -10.51
N SER A 136 5.10 19.87 -10.88
CA SER A 136 5.23 21.34 -10.94
C SER A 136 5.49 21.95 -9.59
N GLU A 137 4.76 21.53 -8.55
CA GLU A 137 4.94 21.97 -7.16
C GLU A 137 6.30 21.54 -6.60
N LEU A 138 6.84 20.41 -7.03
CA LEU A 138 8.19 19.94 -6.71
C LEU A 138 9.30 20.75 -7.45
N GLY A 139 8.94 21.76 -8.23
CA GLY A 139 9.89 22.70 -8.87
C GLY A 139 10.21 22.39 -10.32
N ALA A 140 9.59 21.40 -10.95
CA ALA A 140 9.85 21.01 -12.34
C ALA A 140 8.74 21.47 -13.33
N ALA A 141 8.06 22.58 -13.05
CA ALA A 141 6.97 23.11 -13.88
C ALA A 141 7.39 23.38 -15.35
N ASN A 142 8.66 23.70 -15.59
CA ASN A 142 9.15 24.04 -16.91
C ASN A 142 9.00 22.89 -17.92
N ILE A 143 9.05 21.62 -17.49
CA ILE A 143 8.95 20.46 -18.39
C ILE A 143 7.60 20.36 -19.10
N PHE A 144 6.56 20.99 -18.54
CA PHE A 144 5.20 21.01 -19.08
C PHE A 144 4.91 22.23 -19.97
N SER A 145 5.90 23.04 -20.27
CA SER A 145 5.76 24.27 -21.04
C SER A 145 6.64 24.30 -22.28
N SER A 146 6.39 25.25 -23.16
CA SER A 146 7.25 25.51 -24.33
C SER A 146 8.68 25.93 -23.98
N ASN A 147 8.97 26.23 -22.73
CA ASN A 147 10.29 26.55 -22.21
C ASN A 147 11.10 25.31 -21.81
N ALA A 148 10.54 24.12 -21.99
CA ALA A 148 11.24 22.87 -21.71
C ALA A 148 12.46 22.70 -22.63
N ASP A 149 13.56 22.27 -22.07
CA ASP A 149 14.76 21.93 -22.83
C ASP A 149 14.96 20.42 -22.93
N PHE A 150 14.50 19.84 -24.01
CA PHE A 150 14.68 18.43 -24.37
C PHE A 150 15.59 18.26 -25.61
N THR A 151 16.47 19.21 -25.88
CA THR A 151 17.36 19.23 -27.09
C THR A 151 18.27 18.02 -27.16
N ASN A 152 18.57 17.37 -26.03
CA ASN A 152 19.33 16.11 -26.00
C ASN A 152 18.51 14.89 -26.48
N ILE A 153 17.18 15.00 -26.52
CA ILE A 153 16.28 13.92 -26.94
C ILE A 153 15.74 14.16 -28.34
N ALA A 154 15.35 15.40 -28.64
CA ALA A 154 14.76 15.77 -29.93
C ALA A 154 15.30 17.11 -30.43
N LYS A 155 15.45 17.25 -31.77
CA LYS A 155 15.87 18.50 -32.42
C LYS A 155 14.75 19.52 -32.57
N THR A 156 13.51 19.12 -32.31
CA THR A 156 12.30 19.96 -32.35
C THR A 156 11.93 20.39 -30.93
N ASN A 157 11.26 21.54 -30.80
CA ASN A 157 10.70 21.95 -29.53
C ASN A 157 9.71 20.89 -29.02
N MET A 158 10.02 20.33 -27.87
CA MET A 158 9.23 19.28 -27.23
C MET A 158 8.99 19.63 -25.77
N PHE A 159 7.81 19.33 -25.26
CA PHE A 159 7.46 19.44 -23.84
C PHE A 159 6.61 18.24 -23.42
N VAL A 160 6.54 17.97 -22.12
CA VAL A 160 5.67 16.92 -21.58
C VAL A 160 4.24 17.44 -21.54
N SER A 161 3.37 16.87 -22.34
CA SER A 161 1.94 17.24 -22.33
C SER A 161 1.23 16.69 -21.10
N GLN A 162 1.50 15.45 -20.78
CA GLN A 162 0.92 14.79 -19.60
C GLN A 162 1.89 13.78 -19.00
N MET A 163 1.94 13.75 -17.68
CA MET A 163 2.64 12.75 -16.89
C MET A 163 1.67 12.09 -15.95
N PHE A 164 1.59 10.77 -15.98
CA PHE A 164 0.66 10.03 -15.12
C PHE A 164 1.20 8.68 -14.69
N GLN A 165 0.66 8.22 -13.58
CA GLN A 165 0.97 6.93 -12.99
C GLN A 165 -0.30 6.12 -12.84
N LYS A 166 -0.25 4.86 -13.26
CA LYS A 166 -1.26 3.88 -12.96
C LYS A 166 -0.68 2.80 -12.05
N ALA A 167 -1.38 2.51 -10.97
CA ALA A 167 -1.04 1.42 -10.08
C ALA A 167 -2.24 0.48 -9.93
N LYS A 168 -1.98 -0.81 -9.79
CA LYS A 168 -3.00 -1.81 -9.48
C LYS A 168 -2.44 -2.83 -8.52
N ILE A 169 -3.17 -3.10 -7.45
CA ILE A 169 -2.88 -4.15 -6.50
C ILE A 169 -4.12 -5.02 -6.28
N GLU A 170 -3.93 -6.33 -6.21
CA GLU A 170 -4.96 -7.30 -5.87
C GLU A 170 -4.47 -8.11 -4.67
N VAL A 171 -5.10 -7.94 -3.52
CA VAL A 171 -4.73 -8.59 -2.25
C VAL A 171 -5.65 -9.75 -1.95
N SER A 172 -5.07 -10.91 -1.73
CA SER A 172 -5.78 -12.17 -1.45
C SER A 172 -5.05 -12.99 -0.38
N GLU A 173 -5.58 -14.17 -0.06
CA GLU A 173 -5.00 -15.10 0.90
C GLU A 173 -3.60 -15.60 0.53
N GLU A 174 -3.31 -15.66 -0.76
CA GLU A 174 -2.00 -16.09 -1.29
C GLU A 174 -0.94 -14.98 -1.20
N GLY A 175 -1.37 -13.74 -1.16
CA GLY A 175 -0.54 -12.56 -1.27
C GLY A 175 -1.14 -11.55 -2.25
N THR A 176 -0.28 -10.73 -2.81
CA THR A 176 -0.62 -9.80 -3.87
C THR A 176 -0.34 -10.48 -5.20
N LYS A 177 -1.39 -10.87 -5.93
CA LYS A 177 -1.43 -11.61 -7.19
C LYS A 177 -0.32 -12.66 -7.36
N ALA A 178 -0.41 -13.74 -6.59
CA ALA A 178 0.65 -14.74 -6.47
C ALA A 178 0.48 -15.97 -7.39
N ALA A 179 1.59 -16.37 -8.00
CA ALA A 179 1.84 -17.74 -8.42
C ALA A 179 2.68 -18.41 -7.31
N ALA A 180 2.29 -19.62 -6.90
CA ALA A 180 2.82 -20.29 -5.72
C ALA A 180 4.33 -20.57 -5.81
N VAL A 181 5.09 -20.06 -4.85
CA VAL A 181 6.43 -20.55 -4.49
C VAL A 181 6.46 -20.75 -2.99
N THR A 182 6.62 -21.98 -2.54
CA THR A 182 6.72 -22.31 -1.11
C THR A 182 8.20 -22.25 -0.70
N ALA A 183 8.58 -21.25 0.08
CA ALA A 183 9.85 -21.23 0.79
C ALA A 183 9.56 -21.09 2.29
N ALA A 184 9.85 -22.14 3.06
CA ALA A 184 9.80 -22.07 4.51
C ALA A 184 11.12 -21.49 5.05
N ILE A 185 11.08 -20.34 5.69
CA ILE A 185 12.21 -19.79 6.43
C ILE A 185 12.05 -20.21 7.91
N MET A 186 12.89 -21.12 8.35
CA MET A 186 13.05 -21.41 9.78
C MET A 186 13.95 -20.34 10.40
N THR A 187 13.39 -19.41 11.14
CA THR A 187 14.14 -18.56 12.06
C THR A 187 14.31 -19.29 13.39
N MET A 188 15.55 -19.66 13.72
CA MET A 188 15.90 -20.10 15.08
C MET A 188 15.92 -18.87 15.97
N SER A 189 14.83 -18.61 16.70
CA SER A 189 14.80 -17.61 17.76
C SER A 189 15.24 -18.24 19.08
N ALA A 190 16.10 -17.54 19.83
CA ALA A 190 16.29 -17.81 21.25
C ALA A 190 14.92 -17.70 21.95
N LEU A 191 14.67 -18.57 22.95
CA LEU A 191 13.44 -18.56 23.72
C LEU A 191 13.22 -17.17 24.32
N PRO A 192 12.09 -16.49 24.04
CA PRO A 192 11.75 -15.24 24.70
C PRO A 192 11.59 -15.49 26.21
N THR A 193 12.11 -14.60 27.03
CA THR A 193 11.96 -14.63 28.49
C THR A 193 10.56 -14.15 28.93
N GLU A 194 9.81 -13.53 28.05
CA GLU A 194 8.43 -13.07 28.29
C GLU A 194 7.51 -13.55 27.18
N GLU A 195 6.24 -13.85 27.52
CA GLU A 195 5.23 -14.20 26.52
C GLU A 195 4.92 -12.98 25.64
N PRO A 196 4.84 -13.16 24.30
CA PRO A 196 4.51 -12.05 23.40
C PRO A 196 3.14 -11.46 23.72
N LYS A 197 3.03 -10.13 23.69
CA LYS A 197 1.73 -9.42 23.83
C LYS A 197 0.75 -9.91 22.76
N HIS A 198 -0.50 -10.17 23.16
CA HIS A 198 -1.61 -10.50 22.25
C HIS A 198 -2.37 -9.21 21.92
N VAL A 199 -2.56 -8.95 20.63
CA VAL A 199 -3.27 -7.76 20.14
C VAL A 199 -4.25 -8.14 19.03
N THR A 200 -5.29 -7.33 18.87
CA THR A 200 -6.31 -7.47 17.83
C THR A 200 -6.11 -6.37 16.80
N PHE A 201 -6.03 -6.74 15.52
CA PHE A 201 -5.96 -5.80 14.41
C PHE A 201 -6.96 -6.19 13.33
N HIS A 202 -8.14 -5.58 13.35
CA HIS A 202 -9.24 -5.88 12.43
C HIS A 202 -9.45 -4.70 11.47
N ALA A 203 -8.95 -4.81 10.24
CA ALA A 203 -9.10 -3.81 9.19
C ALA A 203 -10.51 -3.85 8.58
N ASN A 204 -11.51 -3.46 9.37
CA ASN A 204 -12.94 -3.47 9.03
C ASN A 204 -13.49 -2.07 8.71
N ARG A 205 -12.62 -1.09 8.46
CA ARG A 205 -12.88 0.31 8.12
C ARG A 205 -11.74 0.85 7.27
N PRO A 206 -11.84 2.06 6.68
CA PRO A 206 -10.79 2.63 5.84
C PRO A 206 -9.43 2.62 6.51
N PHE A 207 -8.42 2.18 5.78
CA PHE A 207 -7.04 2.05 6.24
C PHE A 207 -6.07 2.49 5.14
N VAL A 208 -4.88 2.89 5.53
CA VAL A 208 -3.75 3.12 4.63
C VAL A 208 -2.90 1.86 4.58
N TYR A 209 -2.39 1.52 3.41
CA TYR A 209 -1.35 0.52 3.30
C TYR A 209 -0.18 1.02 2.46
N MET A 210 1.00 0.53 2.76
CA MET A 210 2.20 0.77 1.96
C MET A 210 2.99 -0.52 1.80
N ILE A 211 3.63 -0.67 0.64
CA ILE A 211 4.58 -1.75 0.37
C ILE A 211 5.97 -1.14 0.36
N THR A 212 6.85 -1.69 1.20
CA THR A 212 8.21 -1.18 1.37
C THR A 212 9.23 -2.29 1.21
N GLU A 213 10.39 -1.94 0.64
CA GLU A 213 11.57 -2.80 0.67
C GLU A 213 12.19 -2.75 2.08
N ALA A 214 12.56 -3.93 2.61
CA ALA A 214 12.89 -4.09 4.03
C ALA A 214 14.21 -3.47 4.45
N ASN A 215 15.23 -3.43 3.56
CA ASN A 215 16.57 -2.93 3.89
C ASN A 215 16.69 -1.42 3.72
N THR A 216 16.16 -0.89 2.63
CA THR A 216 16.27 0.53 2.29
C THR A 216 15.11 1.35 2.84
N ASN A 217 14.01 0.70 3.23
CA ASN A 217 12.73 1.33 3.57
C ASN A 217 12.11 2.12 2.41
N ALA A 218 12.59 1.90 1.19
CA ALA A 218 11.99 2.54 0.02
C ALA A 218 10.53 2.13 -0.11
N ILE A 219 9.64 3.13 -0.20
CA ILE A 219 8.22 2.90 -0.45
C ILE A 219 8.05 2.58 -1.92
N THR A 220 7.54 1.39 -2.22
CA THR A 220 7.27 0.95 -3.59
C THR A 220 5.85 1.32 -4.01
N LEU A 221 4.91 1.23 -3.09
CA LEU A 221 3.50 1.56 -3.27
C LEU A 221 2.90 2.03 -1.95
N GLU A 222 2.15 3.14 -1.99
CA GLU A 222 1.36 3.65 -0.89
C GLU A 222 -0.03 4.02 -1.39
N GLU A 223 -1.06 3.61 -0.68
CA GLU A 223 -2.44 3.86 -1.09
C GLU A 223 -3.43 3.78 0.08
N LEU A 224 -4.56 4.47 -0.09
CA LEU A 224 -5.69 4.45 0.82
C LEU A 224 -6.74 3.44 0.33
N ALA A 225 -7.06 2.46 1.15
CA ALA A 225 -8.17 1.53 0.91
C ALA A 225 -9.46 2.05 1.57
N GLU A 226 -10.19 2.88 0.85
CA GLU A 226 -11.45 3.50 1.31
C GLU A 226 -12.64 2.56 1.14
N GLN A 227 -12.62 1.77 0.09
CA GLN A 227 -13.66 0.79 -0.23
C GLN A 227 -12.98 -0.48 -0.73
N CYS A 228 -13.33 -1.60 -0.13
CA CYS A 228 -12.91 -2.90 -0.65
C CYS A 228 -13.84 -3.27 -1.81
N VAL A 229 -13.32 -3.15 -3.03
CA VAL A 229 -14.01 -3.68 -4.22
C VAL A 229 -13.63 -5.14 -4.36
N VAL A 230 -14.62 -6.02 -4.28
CA VAL A 230 -14.49 -7.49 -4.41
C VAL A 230 -14.65 -7.92 -5.87
#